data_fc82596e407b4a4733418045755e9f7e
#
_entry.id   fc82596e407b4a4733418045755e9f7e
#
_cell.length_a   1.000
_cell.length_b   1.000
_cell.length_c   1.000
_cell.angle_alpha   90.00
_cell.angle_beta   90.00
_cell.angle_gamma   90.00
#
_symmetry.space_group_name_H-M   'P 1'
#
loop_
_entity.id
_entity.type
_entity.pdbx_description
1 polymer ?
#
loop_
_entity_poly.entity_id
_entity_poly.type
_entity_poly.pdbx_seq_one_letter_code
_entity_poly.pdbx_strand_id
1 'polypeptide(L)'
;MKRVVSFIKKETVLLAAWVLALISAFFVTPSRAYLGYIDFRSLGILWSLMVIMQGLKQNGVFSFAGTRLLAKTRKVWQLSAVLIFLCFFCSMFITNDVALITFVPFAVMMLQSCKKEELMIPVIVLQTVAANLGSMLTPIGNPQNLYLFGV
;
A
#
# COMPACT_ATOMS: atom_id res chain seq x y z
N MET A 1 -2.03 -29.66 16.86
CA MET A 1 -3.33 -28.99 16.77
C MET A 1 -3.28 -27.49 17.07
N LYS A 2 -2.71 -27.00 18.19
CA LYS A 2 -2.67 -25.55 18.54
C LYS A 2 -1.97 -24.65 17.49
N ARG A 3 -0.90 -25.12 16.83
CA ARG A 3 -0.20 -24.35 15.78
C ARG A 3 -1.03 -24.18 14.49
N VAL A 4 -1.79 -25.21 14.11
CA VAL A 4 -2.67 -25.16 12.93
C VAL A 4 -3.84 -24.20 13.18
N VAL A 5 -4.46 -24.27 14.36
CA VAL A 5 -5.56 -23.35 14.75
C VAL A 5 -5.07 -21.90 14.83
N SER A 6 -3.84 -21.68 15.31
CA SER A 6 -3.23 -20.35 15.33
C SER A 6 -2.93 -19.83 13.92
N PHE A 7 -2.48 -20.70 13.00
CA PHE A 7 -2.25 -20.35 11.59
C PHE A 7 -3.56 -20.01 10.88
N ILE A 8 -4.61 -20.81 11.08
CA ILE A 8 -5.96 -20.58 10.53
C ILE A 8 -6.52 -19.22 10.97
N LYS A 9 -6.35 -18.88 12.27
CA LYS A 9 -6.82 -17.58 12.80
C LYS A 9 -6.01 -16.39 12.28
N LYS A 10 -4.74 -16.59 11.96
CA LYS A 10 -3.86 -15.52 11.47
C LYS A 10 -4.05 -15.26 9.98
N GLU A 11 -4.34 -16.31 9.21
CA GLU A 11 -4.43 -16.26 7.74
C GLU A 11 -5.86 -16.59 7.25
N THR A 12 -6.86 -16.01 7.89
CA THR A 12 -8.28 -16.29 7.59
C THR A 12 -8.63 -16.01 6.13
N VAL A 13 -8.09 -14.93 5.55
CA VAL A 13 -8.33 -14.56 4.15
C VAL A 13 -7.75 -15.59 3.19
N LEU A 14 -6.53 -16.06 3.47
CA LEU A 14 -5.88 -17.11 2.69
C LEU A 14 -6.68 -18.42 2.73
N LEU A 15 -7.16 -18.79 3.91
CA LEU A 15 -7.99 -19.99 4.07
C LEU A 15 -9.31 -19.88 3.30
N ALA A 16 -9.98 -18.73 3.39
CA ALA A 16 -11.22 -18.48 2.66
C ALA A 16 -10.97 -18.56 1.14
N ALA A 17 -9.89 -17.98 0.64
CA ALA A 17 -9.50 -18.05 -0.77
C ALA A 17 -9.24 -19.50 -1.22
N TRP A 18 -8.55 -20.32 -0.41
CA TRP A 18 -8.34 -21.73 -0.69
C TRP A 18 -9.64 -22.54 -0.72
N VAL A 19 -10.55 -22.31 0.23
CA VAL A 19 -11.85 -22.98 0.27
C VAL A 19 -12.67 -22.62 -0.98
N LEU A 20 -12.73 -21.34 -1.37
CA LEU A 20 -13.42 -20.89 -2.58
C LEU A 20 -12.78 -21.49 -3.84
N ALA A 21 -11.46 -21.56 -3.90
CA ALA A 21 -10.75 -22.18 -5.02
C ALA A 21 -11.08 -23.68 -5.16
N LEU A 22 -11.12 -24.40 -4.04
CA LEU A 22 -11.49 -25.82 -4.04
C LEU A 22 -12.95 -26.02 -4.46
N ILE A 23 -13.87 -25.19 -3.97
CA ILE A 23 -15.29 -25.24 -4.39
C ILE A 23 -15.41 -24.96 -5.89
N SER A 24 -14.73 -23.93 -6.41
CA SER A 24 -14.76 -23.59 -7.83
C SER A 24 -14.20 -24.70 -8.73
N ALA A 25 -13.20 -25.45 -8.25
CA ALA A 25 -12.63 -26.57 -8.98
C ALA A 25 -13.60 -27.74 -9.20
N PHE A 26 -14.66 -27.83 -8.38
CA PHE A 26 -15.74 -28.79 -8.62
C PHE A 26 -16.67 -28.37 -9.76
N PHE A 27 -16.85 -27.06 -9.97
CA PHE A 27 -17.70 -26.55 -11.05
C PHE A 27 -16.96 -26.38 -12.36
N VAL A 28 -15.69 -26.01 -12.29
CA VAL A 28 -14.81 -25.81 -13.43
C VAL A 28 -13.57 -26.68 -13.25
N THR A 29 -13.49 -27.74 -14.05
CA THR A 29 -12.37 -28.70 -13.97
C THR A 29 -11.05 -28.01 -14.29
N PRO A 30 -10.03 -28.15 -13.45
CA PRO A 30 -8.70 -27.58 -13.70
C PRO A 30 -8.12 -28.12 -15.02
N SER A 31 -7.82 -27.23 -15.94
CA SER A 31 -7.21 -27.57 -17.22
C SER A 31 -5.88 -26.80 -17.39
N ARG A 32 -5.07 -27.20 -18.38
CA ARG A 32 -3.83 -26.47 -18.70
C ARG A 32 -4.09 -25.01 -19.14
N ALA A 33 -5.30 -24.68 -19.55
CA ALA A 33 -5.70 -23.32 -19.87
C ALA A 33 -5.62 -22.37 -18.67
N TYR A 34 -5.68 -22.87 -17.41
CA TYR A 34 -5.55 -22.05 -16.20
C TYR A 34 -4.20 -21.30 -16.13
N LEU A 35 -3.12 -21.90 -16.65
CA LEU A 35 -1.83 -21.23 -16.74
C LEU A 35 -1.85 -20.04 -17.70
N GLY A 36 -2.70 -20.09 -18.73
CA GLY A 36 -2.89 -19.00 -19.70
C GLY A 36 -3.67 -17.79 -19.15
N TYR A 37 -4.41 -17.97 -18.05
CA TYR A 37 -5.12 -16.86 -17.40
C TYR A 37 -4.22 -16.04 -16.46
N ILE A 38 -3.03 -16.55 -16.15
CA ILE A 38 -2.08 -15.85 -15.30
C ILE A 38 -1.30 -14.85 -16.16
N ASP A 39 -1.50 -13.57 -15.88
CA ASP A 39 -0.70 -12.51 -16.52
C ASP A 39 0.69 -12.41 -15.87
N PHE A 40 1.60 -13.27 -16.33
CA PHE A 40 2.99 -13.29 -15.85
C PHE A 40 3.73 -11.98 -16.10
N ARG A 41 3.34 -11.20 -17.11
CA ARG A 41 3.92 -9.90 -17.41
C ARG A 41 3.62 -8.91 -16.29
N SER A 42 2.34 -8.75 -15.94
CA SER A 42 1.91 -7.87 -14.84
C SER A 42 2.50 -8.31 -13.50
N LEU A 43 2.51 -9.62 -13.21
CA LEU A 43 3.13 -10.15 -11.99
C LEU A 43 4.64 -9.84 -11.92
N GLY A 44 5.36 -10.00 -13.04
CA GLY A 44 6.79 -9.69 -13.11
C GLY A 44 7.09 -8.21 -12.87
N ILE A 45 6.29 -7.32 -13.45
CA ILE A 45 6.41 -5.87 -13.24
C ILE A 45 6.13 -5.51 -11.78
N LEU A 46 5.06 -6.05 -11.20
CA LEU A 46 4.71 -5.82 -9.79
C LEU A 46 5.82 -6.28 -8.85
N TRP A 47 6.35 -7.49 -9.09
CA TRP A 47 7.42 -8.03 -8.25
C TRP A 47 8.68 -7.18 -8.33
N SER A 48 9.09 -6.80 -9.54
CA SER A 48 10.25 -5.93 -9.75
C SER A 48 10.07 -4.57 -9.06
N LEU A 49 8.87 -3.98 -9.18
CA LEU A 49 8.53 -2.73 -8.50
C LEU A 49 8.62 -2.87 -6.97
N MET A 50 8.08 -3.94 -6.40
CA MET A 50 8.14 -4.20 -4.96
C MET A 50 9.58 -4.31 -4.46
N VAL A 51 10.47 -4.98 -5.21
CA VAL A 51 11.89 -5.11 -4.85
C VAL A 51 12.59 -3.74 -4.85
N ILE A 52 12.38 -2.95 -5.92
CA ILE A 52 12.96 -1.60 -6.03
C ILE A 52 12.46 -0.71 -4.88
N MET A 53 11.16 -0.73 -4.62
CA MET A 53 10.55 0.10 -3.57
C MET A 53 11.01 -0.29 -2.17
N GLN A 54 11.16 -1.60 -1.91
CA GLN A 54 11.73 -2.07 -0.65
C GLN A 54 13.18 -1.60 -0.47
N GLY A 55 13.98 -1.61 -1.52
CA GLY A 55 15.34 -1.06 -1.50
C GLY A 55 15.35 0.44 -1.17
N LEU A 56 14.50 1.24 -1.82
CA LEU A 56 14.39 2.68 -1.55
C LEU A 56 13.92 2.96 -0.10
N LYS A 57 12.98 2.16 0.42
CA LYS A 57 12.50 2.25 1.79
C LYS A 57 13.62 1.93 2.80
N GLN A 58 14.38 0.86 2.59
CA GLN A 58 15.49 0.48 3.47
C GLN A 58 16.60 1.53 3.49
N ASN A 59 16.86 2.18 2.36
CA ASN A 59 17.82 3.29 2.27
C ASN A 59 17.29 4.62 2.84
N GLY A 60 16.08 4.64 3.40
CA GLY A 60 15.51 5.82 4.05
C GLY A 60 15.19 6.99 3.13
N VAL A 61 15.11 6.78 1.82
CA VAL A 61 14.86 7.84 0.82
C VAL A 61 13.57 8.59 1.13
N PHE A 62 12.51 7.89 1.48
CA PHE A 62 11.22 8.51 1.81
C PHE A 62 11.26 9.27 3.14
N SER A 63 11.95 8.72 4.13
CA SER A 63 12.14 9.39 5.43
C SER A 63 12.99 10.65 5.27
N PHE A 64 14.04 10.63 4.47
CA PHE A 64 14.87 11.79 4.18
C PHE A 64 14.07 12.89 3.45
N ALA A 65 13.31 12.53 2.41
CA ALA A 65 12.46 13.48 1.69
C ALA A 65 11.39 14.08 2.62
N GLY A 66 10.75 13.23 3.42
CA GLY A 66 9.74 13.65 4.39
C GLY A 66 10.29 14.61 5.44
N THR A 67 11.39 14.26 6.10
CA THR A 67 12.00 15.11 7.14
C THR A 67 12.46 16.45 6.58
N ARG A 68 13.00 16.49 5.37
CA ARG A 68 13.46 17.74 4.73
C ARG A 68 12.29 18.67 4.38
N LEU A 69 11.17 18.12 3.93
CA LEU A 69 9.95 18.89 3.67
C LEU A 69 9.34 19.43 4.96
N LEU A 70 9.36 18.62 6.03
CA LEU A 70 8.77 18.97 7.32
C LEU A 70 9.61 19.99 8.09
N ALA A 71 10.93 19.98 7.95
CA ALA A 71 11.81 20.99 8.56
C ALA A 71 11.47 22.43 8.14
N LYS A 72 10.77 22.59 7.02
CA LYS A 72 10.34 23.90 6.51
C LYS A 72 8.96 24.34 7.04
N THR A 73 8.22 23.45 7.72
CA THR A 73 6.87 23.72 8.21
C THR A 73 6.90 24.31 9.63
N ARG A 74 6.24 25.45 9.82
CA ARG A 74 6.18 26.16 11.13
C ARG A 74 4.85 26.03 11.85
N LYS A 75 3.78 25.62 11.16
CA LYS A 75 2.42 25.47 11.70
C LYS A 75 1.92 24.05 11.56
N VAL A 76 1.19 23.55 12.55
CA VAL A 76 0.64 22.17 12.54
C VAL A 76 -0.27 21.92 11.33
N TRP A 77 -1.03 22.91 10.89
CA TRP A 77 -1.86 22.80 9.69
C TRP A 77 -1.02 22.58 8.41
N GLN A 78 0.10 23.30 8.29
CA GLN A 78 1.04 23.11 7.17
C GLN A 78 1.68 21.73 7.23
N LEU A 79 2.03 21.26 8.42
CA LEU A 79 2.53 19.92 8.65
C LEU A 79 1.56 18.85 8.14
N SER A 80 0.29 18.94 8.56
CA SER A 80 -0.76 18.02 8.13
C SER A 80 -0.96 18.04 6.62
N ALA A 81 -1.03 19.24 6.02
CA ALA A 81 -1.17 19.39 4.58
C ALA A 81 0.02 18.75 3.81
N VAL A 82 1.26 19.03 4.24
CA VAL A 82 2.45 18.44 3.61
C VAL A 82 2.43 16.92 3.70
N LEU A 83 2.04 16.34 4.83
CA LEU A 83 1.96 14.89 5.00
C LEU A 83 0.90 14.24 4.11
N ILE A 84 -0.25 14.90 3.94
CA ILE A 84 -1.33 14.44 3.06
C ILE A 84 -0.88 14.50 1.60
N PHE A 85 -0.33 15.64 1.15
CA PHE A 85 0.16 15.78 -0.21
C PHE A 85 1.36 14.88 -0.51
N LEU A 86 2.21 14.63 0.48
CA LEU A 86 3.32 13.69 0.34
C LEU A 86 2.81 12.27 0.07
N CYS A 87 1.78 11.81 0.81
CA CYS A 87 1.10 10.55 0.52
C CYS A 87 0.52 10.54 -0.89
N PHE A 88 -0.16 11.61 -1.30
CA PHE A 88 -0.76 11.73 -2.63
C PHE A 88 0.29 11.57 -3.75
N PHE A 89 1.33 12.39 -3.72
CA PHE A 89 2.35 12.37 -4.79
C PHE A 89 3.20 11.10 -4.75
N CYS A 90 3.57 10.62 -3.58
CA CYS A 90 4.34 9.38 -3.49
C CYS A 90 3.54 8.19 -3.99
N SER A 91 2.25 8.10 -3.71
CA SER A 91 1.41 6.99 -4.17
C SER A 91 1.23 6.92 -5.69
N MET A 92 1.56 7.97 -6.42
CA MET A 92 1.61 7.94 -7.90
C MET A 92 2.76 7.07 -8.43
N PHE A 93 3.87 7.03 -7.71
CA PHE A 93 5.09 6.33 -8.13
C PHE A 93 5.32 5.02 -7.39
N ILE A 94 4.81 4.96 -6.17
CA ILE A 94 4.81 3.76 -5.32
C ILE A 94 3.36 3.36 -5.07
N THR A 95 3.12 2.10 -4.70
CA THR A 95 1.75 1.68 -4.40
C THR A 95 1.20 2.44 -3.19
N ASN A 96 -0.13 2.66 -3.18
CA ASN A 96 -0.82 3.32 -2.07
C ASN A 96 -0.48 2.70 -0.71
N ASP A 97 -0.38 1.36 -0.64
CA ASP A 97 -0.06 0.63 0.59
C ASP A 97 1.34 0.97 1.12
N VAL A 98 2.34 1.02 0.23
CA VAL A 98 3.72 1.37 0.60
C VAL A 98 3.80 2.83 1.05
N ALA A 99 3.07 3.73 0.39
CA ALA A 99 2.98 5.12 0.80
C ALA A 99 2.39 5.25 2.21
N LEU A 100 1.27 4.57 2.48
CA LEU A 100 0.62 4.61 3.79
C LEU A 100 1.49 3.99 4.89
N ILE A 101 2.05 2.80 4.68
CA ILE A 101 2.92 2.14 5.66
C ILE A 101 4.15 3.02 6.00
N THR A 102 4.59 3.86 5.06
CA THR A 102 5.74 4.74 5.26
C THR A 102 5.35 6.03 5.98
N PHE A 103 4.30 6.71 5.53
CA PHE A 103 4.01 8.08 5.97
C PHE A 103 3.00 8.18 7.11
N VAL A 104 2.14 7.17 7.34
CA VAL A 104 1.20 7.19 8.48
C VAL A 104 1.94 7.11 9.82
N PRO A 105 2.89 6.18 10.06
CA PRO A 105 3.65 6.17 11.30
C PRO A 105 4.42 7.47 11.52
N PHE A 106 4.91 8.08 10.43
CA PHE A 106 5.61 9.37 10.50
C PHE A 106 4.66 10.50 10.91
N ALA A 107 3.44 10.54 10.37
CA ALA A 107 2.41 11.49 10.77
C ALA A 107 2.04 11.36 12.25
N VAL A 108 1.88 10.12 12.73
CA VAL A 108 1.59 9.84 14.14
C VAL A 108 2.71 10.39 15.03
N MET A 109 3.98 10.06 14.75
CA MET A 109 5.12 10.55 15.54
C MET A 109 5.18 12.08 15.57
N MET A 110 4.96 12.74 14.44
CA MET A 110 5.02 14.20 14.34
C MET A 110 3.88 14.89 15.09
N LEU A 111 2.65 14.39 14.96
CA LEU A 111 1.50 14.95 15.66
C LEU A 111 1.60 14.74 17.18
N GLN A 112 2.13 13.60 17.63
CA GLN A 112 2.42 13.34 19.04
C GLN A 112 3.50 14.31 19.56
N SER A 113 4.60 14.50 18.81
CA SER A 113 5.65 15.45 19.18
C SER A 113 5.12 16.89 19.29
N CYS A 114 4.13 17.25 18.49
CA CYS A 114 3.48 18.55 18.54
C CYS A 114 2.35 18.65 19.58
N LYS A 115 2.06 17.57 20.34
CA LYS A 115 0.92 17.48 21.30
C LYS A 115 -0.43 17.82 20.65
N LYS A 116 -0.65 17.38 19.41
CA LYS A 116 -1.85 17.59 18.60
C LYS A 116 -2.48 16.25 18.19
N GLU A 117 -2.71 15.40 19.17
CA GLU A 117 -3.28 14.06 18.95
C GLU A 117 -4.71 14.10 18.41
N GLU A 118 -5.45 15.19 18.68
CA GLU A 118 -6.79 15.43 18.14
C GLU A 118 -6.84 15.40 16.60
N LEU A 119 -5.74 15.80 15.94
CA LEU A 119 -5.64 15.84 14.49
C LEU A 119 -5.19 14.50 13.90
N MET A 120 -4.85 13.51 14.72
CA MET A 120 -4.30 12.24 14.25
C MET A 120 -5.29 11.50 13.36
N ILE A 121 -6.52 11.29 13.83
CA ILE A 121 -7.56 10.58 13.07
C ILE A 121 -7.88 11.29 11.75
N PRO A 122 -8.24 12.60 11.73
CA PRO A 122 -8.53 13.26 10.47
C PRO A 122 -7.34 13.29 9.50
N VAL A 123 -6.11 13.46 9.99
CA VAL A 123 -4.92 13.44 9.11
C VAL A 123 -4.70 12.05 8.50
N ILE A 124 -4.81 10.97 9.28
CA ILE A 124 -4.65 9.60 8.77
C ILE A 124 -5.73 9.28 7.74
N VAL A 125 -6.99 9.65 8.00
CA VAL A 125 -8.10 9.46 7.05
C VAL A 125 -7.81 10.21 5.75
N LEU A 126 -7.41 11.46 5.83
CA LEU A 126 -7.07 12.26 4.64
C LEU A 126 -5.84 11.72 3.90
N GLN A 127 -4.83 11.21 4.61
CA GLN A 127 -3.69 10.52 3.98
C GLN A 127 -4.14 9.27 3.23
N THR A 128 -5.05 8.49 3.80
CA THR A 128 -5.58 7.28 3.16
C THR A 128 -6.35 7.62 1.89
N VAL A 129 -7.22 8.62 1.95
CA VAL A 129 -7.95 9.12 0.76
C VAL A 129 -6.97 9.65 -0.28
N ALA A 130 -6.01 10.47 0.13
CA ALA A 130 -5.01 11.07 -0.75
C ALA A 130 -4.14 10.01 -1.43
N ALA A 131 -3.68 8.99 -0.70
CA ALA A 131 -2.89 7.90 -1.25
C ALA A 131 -3.68 7.09 -2.29
N ASN A 132 -4.94 6.78 -2.02
CA ASN A 132 -5.80 6.08 -2.98
C ASN A 132 -6.06 6.94 -4.24
N LEU A 133 -6.39 8.21 -4.09
CA LEU A 133 -6.60 9.11 -5.23
C LEU A 133 -5.32 9.29 -6.05
N GLY A 134 -4.17 9.48 -5.38
CA GLY A 134 -2.88 9.60 -6.06
C GLY A 134 -2.53 8.34 -6.85
N SER A 135 -2.71 7.17 -6.27
CA SER A 135 -2.42 5.89 -6.92
C SER A 135 -3.31 5.61 -8.15
N MET A 136 -4.49 6.21 -8.23
CA MET A 136 -5.38 6.06 -9.39
C MET A 136 -4.91 6.84 -10.62
N LEU A 137 -4.03 7.83 -10.45
CA LEU A 137 -3.57 8.70 -11.55
C LEU A 137 -2.49 8.07 -12.41
N THR A 138 -1.86 7.00 -11.96
CA THR A 138 -0.79 6.33 -12.70
C THR A 138 -1.03 4.82 -12.79
N PRO A 139 -0.60 4.17 -13.89
CA PRO A 139 -0.71 2.72 -14.02
C PRO A 139 0.03 1.95 -12.92
N ILE A 140 1.11 2.52 -12.39
CA ILE A 140 2.01 1.90 -11.41
C ILE A 140 1.49 2.04 -9.98
N GLY A 141 0.59 2.99 -9.71
CA GLY A 141 0.13 3.34 -8.37
C GLY A 141 -0.63 2.23 -7.64
N ASN A 142 -1.25 1.30 -8.37
CA ASN A 142 -1.83 0.09 -7.79
C ASN A 142 -1.88 -1.06 -8.81
N PRO A 143 -1.94 -2.32 -8.33
CA PRO A 143 -1.98 -3.50 -9.20
C PRO A 143 -3.17 -3.53 -10.16
N GLN A 144 -4.32 -3.02 -9.72
CA GLN A 144 -5.54 -3.00 -10.54
C GLN A 144 -5.39 -2.09 -11.76
N ASN A 145 -4.77 -0.92 -11.57
CA ASN A 145 -4.50 -0.01 -12.68
C ASN A 145 -3.54 -0.63 -13.69
N LEU A 146 -2.47 -1.27 -13.20
CA LEU A 146 -1.50 -1.92 -14.08
C LEU A 146 -2.17 -2.98 -14.97
N TYR A 147 -3.11 -3.76 -14.41
CA TYR A 147 -3.88 -4.74 -15.15
C TYR A 147 -4.79 -4.08 -16.20
N LEU A 148 -5.53 -3.04 -15.83
CA LEU A 148 -6.44 -2.33 -16.72
C LEU A 148 -5.72 -1.60 -17.87
N PHE A 149 -4.51 -1.10 -17.63
CA PHE A 149 -3.69 -0.47 -18.67
C PHE A 149 -2.95 -1.48 -19.57
N GLY A 150 -2.87 -2.74 -19.15
CA GLY A 150 -2.22 -3.82 -19.91
C GLY A 150 -3.15 -4.54 -20.91
N VAL A 151 -4.46 -4.28 -20.79
CA VAL A 151 -5.51 -4.77 -21.68
C VAL A 151 -5.80 -3.73 -22.73
#